data_fc2bd6a80bf02ada4913c4ab1761d4c7
#
_entry.id   fc2bd6a80bf02ada4913c4ab1761d4c7
#
_cell.length_a   1.000
_cell.length_b   1.000
_cell.length_c   1.000
_cell.angle_alpha   90.00
_cell.angle_beta   90.00
_cell.angle_gamma   90.00
#
_symmetry.space_group_name_H-M   'P 1'
#
loop_
_entity.id
_entity.type
_entity.pdbx_description
1 polymer ?
#
loop_
_entity_poly.entity_id
_entity_poly.type
_entity_poly.pdbx_seq_one_letter_code
_entity_poly.pdbx_strand_id
1 'polypeptide(L)'
;PFDAILLDAPCMATGTIRRHPDVAWLKNEADMGALNALQKRLLQKSVALLKPGGTLVYCTCSLEPEEGEQAIASLLASEPQMKRKPVEPSELAGLSELITPDGDVRTLPCHLPHADPKLSGLDGFYAARLIKT
;
A
#
# COMPACT_ATOMS: atom_id res chain seq x y z
N PRO A 1 4.87 22.46 0.55
CA PRO A 1 4.00 21.90 1.59
C PRO A 1 2.60 21.63 1.06
N PHE A 2 2.11 20.38 1.29
CA PHE A 2 0.83 19.90 0.77
C PHE A 2 -0.09 19.51 1.92
N ASP A 3 -1.39 19.66 1.72
CA ASP A 3 -2.42 19.24 2.67
C ASP A 3 -2.70 17.72 2.54
N ALA A 4 -2.46 17.18 1.36
CA ALA A 4 -2.59 15.74 1.11
C ALA A 4 -1.58 15.28 0.06
N ILE A 5 -1.07 14.06 0.22
CA ILE A 5 -0.17 13.41 -0.73
C ILE A 5 -0.67 11.98 -0.97
N LEU A 6 -0.80 11.61 -2.24
CA LEU A 6 -0.96 10.22 -2.66
C LEU A 6 0.36 9.75 -3.24
N LEU A 7 0.95 8.73 -2.61
CA LEU A 7 2.16 8.08 -3.08
C LEU A 7 1.79 6.67 -3.58
N ASP A 8 1.61 6.57 -4.89
CA ASP A 8 1.50 5.28 -5.58
C ASP A 8 2.91 4.81 -5.91
N ALA A 9 3.48 4.01 -5.01
CA ALA A 9 4.90 3.72 -5.02
C ALA A 9 5.28 2.68 -6.09
N PRO A 10 6.42 2.84 -6.77
CA PRO A 10 6.98 1.79 -7.61
C PRO A 10 7.27 0.56 -6.75
N CYS A 11 6.94 -0.63 -7.25
CA CYS A 11 7.00 -1.87 -6.49
C CYS A 11 7.23 -3.08 -7.40
N MET A 12 7.32 -4.28 -6.79
CA MET A 12 7.46 -5.54 -7.53
C MET A 12 6.22 -5.91 -8.34
N ALA A 13 5.09 -5.25 -8.10
CA ALA A 13 3.81 -5.47 -8.79
C ALA A 13 3.28 -6.91 -8.71
N THR A 14 3.66 -7.67 -7.69
CA THR A 14 3.26 -9.08 -7.54
C THR A 14 1.74 -9.26 -7.38
N GLY A 15 1.04 -8.23 -6.95
CA GLY A 15 -0.42 -8.23 -6.89
C GLY A 15 -1.12 -8.22 -8.24
N THR A 16 -0.39 -7.97 -9.33
CA THR A 16 -0.93 -7.94 -10.70
C THR A 16 -0.63 -9.23 -11.48
N ILE A 17 0.04 -10.21 -10.88
CA ILE A 17 0.42 -11.48 -11.55
C ILE A 17 -0.80 -12.18 -12.15
N ARG A 18 -1.95 -12.11 -11.51
CA ARG A 18 -3.20 -12.66 -12.03
C ARG A 18 -3.59 -12.14 -13.42
N ARG A 19 -3.16 -10.95 -13.77
CA ARG A 19 -3.39 -10.29 -15.08
C ARG A 19 -2.14 -10.20 -15.93
N HIS A 20 -0.97 -10.17 -15.29
CA HIS A 20 0.35 -10.02 -15.91
C HIS A 20 1.29 -11.10 -15.37
N PRO A 21 1.12 -12.37 -15.78
CA PRO A 21 1.90 -13.48 -15.24
C PRO A 21 3.41 -13.38 -15.52
N ASP A 22 3.82 -12.59 -16.50
CA ASP A 22 5.20 -12.29 -16.83
C ASP A 22 5.94 -11.54 -15.71
N VAL A 23 5.23 -10.84 -14.82
CA VAL A 23 5.82 -10.16 -13.66
C VAL A 23 6.66 -11.12 -12.80
N ALA A 24 6.19 -12.36 -12.62
CA ALA A 24 6.90 -13.38 -11.86
C ALA A 24 8.29 -13.72 -12.43
N TRP A 25 8.51 -13.46 -13.71
CA TRP A 25 9.75 -13.78 -14.43
C TRP A 25 10.63 -12.56 -14.66
N LEU A 26 10.06 -11.34 -14.62
CA LEU A 26 10.77 -10.09 -14.90
C LEU A 26 11.42 -9.46 -13.66
N LYS A 27 11.03 -9.87 -12.45
CA LYS A 27 11.48 -9.30 -11.18
C LYS A 27 12.30 -10.33 -10.38
N ASN A 28 13.27 -9.85 -9.60
CA ASN A 28 14.11 -10.68 -8.73
C ASN A 28 14.39 -10.00 -7.38
N GLU A 29 15.11 -10.67 -6.49
CA GLU A 29 15.41 -10.17 -5.14
C GLU A 29 16.23 -8.86 -5.14
N ALA A 30 17.12 -8.68 -6.12
CA ALA A 30 17.89 -7.43 -6.24
C ALA A 30 16.97 -6.25 -6.58
N ASP A 31 15.94 -6.48 -7.39
CA ASP A 31 14.91 -5.47 -7.67
C ASP A 31 14.15 -5.09 -6.41
N MET A 32 13.82 -6.07 -5.55
CA MET A 32 13.16 -5.83 -4.26
C MET A 32 13.98 -4.89 -3.39
N GLY A 33 15.27 -5.15 -3.23
CA GLY A 33 16.15 -4.29 -2.44
C GLY A 33 16.21 -2.86 -2.95
N ALA A 34 16.34 -2.69 -4.25
CA ALA A 34 16.37 -1.36 -4.89
C ALA A 34 15.03 -0.63 -4.73
N LEU A 35 13.92 -1.33 -4.91
CA LEU A 35 12.57 -0.76 -4.77
C LEU A 35 12.27 -0.38 -3.32
N ASN A 36 12.64 -1.21 -2.35
CA ASN A 36 12.47 -0.90 -0.93
C ASN A 36 13.24 0.37 -0.55
N ALA A 37 14.47 0.53 -1.02
CA ALA A 37 15.26 1.74 -0.79
C ALA A 37 14.60 2.99 -1.41
N LEU A 38 14.07 2.86 -2.62
CA LEU A 38 13.36 3.94 -3.30
C LEU A 38 12.06 4.30 -2.56
N GLN A 39 11.26 3.31 -2.18
CA GLN A 39 10.02 3.50 -1.43
C GLN A 39 10.28 4.26 -0.11
N LYS A 40 11.33 3.88 0.62
CA LYS A 40 11.72 4.56 1.85
C LYS A 40 12.05 6.03 1.61
N ARG A 41 12.84 6.34 0.58
CA ARG A 41 13.18 7.73 0.22
C ARG A 41 11.94 8.53 -0.17
N LEU A 42 11.03 7.94 -0.95
CA LEU A 42 9.78 8.59 -1.36
C LEU A 42 8.87 8.86 -0.17
N LEU A 43 8.75 7.92 0.76
CA LEU A 43 7.99 8.09 2.00
C LEU A 43 8.57 9.23 2.85
N GLN A 44 9.88 9.25 3.07
CA GLN A 44 10.54 10.32 3.84
C GLN A 44 10.35 11.68 3.17
N LYS A 45 10.46 11.75 1.85
CA LYS A 45 10.22 12.99 1.10
C LYS A 45 8.77 13.44 1.22
N SER A 46 7.82 12.52 1.16
CA SER A 46 6.40 12.82 1.35
C SER A 46 6.13 13.41 2.75
N VAL A 47 6.70 12.81 3.79
CA VAL A 47 6.58 13.35 5.15
C VAL A 47 7.14 14.79 5.25
N ALA A 48 8.30 15.03 4.63
CA ALA A 48 8.91 16.37 4.64
C ALA A 48 8.04 17.42 3.92
N LEU A 49 7.35 17.02 2.87
CA LEU A 49 6.49 17.91 2.07
C LEU A 49 5.07 18.07 2.62
N LEU A 50 4.66 17.21 3.53
CA LEU A 50 3.31 17.22 4.11
C LEU A 50 3.25 18.27 5.23
N LYS A 51 2.19 19.08 5.24
CA LYS A 51 1.91 20.01 6.34
C LYS A 51 1.50 19.27 7.62
N PRO A 52 1.68 19.85 8.81
CA PRO A 52 1.00 19.39 10.01
C PRO A 52 -0.51 19.33 9.78
N GLY A 53 -1.16 18.25 10.23
CA GLY A 53 -2.57 17.98 9.93
C GLY A 53 -2.83 17.36 8.56
N GLY A 54 -1.82 17.29 7.69
CA GLY A 54 -1.96 16.73 6.35
C GLY A 54 -2.06 15.21 6.33
N THR A 55 -2.62 14.69 5.26
CA THR A 55 -2.87 13.25 5.06
C THR A 55 -1.94 12.68 3.98
N LEU A 56 -1.28 11.57 4.29
CA LEU A 56 -0.53 10.76 3.34
C LEU A 56 -1.26 9.44 3.10
N VAL A 57 -1.51 9.13 1.84
CA VAL A 57 -1.92 7.78 1.42
C VAL A 57 -0.76 7.15 0.66
N TYR A 58 -0.27 6.04 1.17
CA TYR A 58 0.75 5.21 0.53
C TYR A 58 0.09 3.96 -0.04
N CYS A 59 0.38 3.62 -1.27
CA CYS A 59 -0.16 2.40 -1.86
C CYS A 59 0.82 1.71 -2.81
N THR A 60 0.66 0.40 -2.95
CA THR A 60 1.40 -0.45 -3.89
C THR A 60 0.51 -1.55 -4.44
N CYS A 61 0.76 -1.97 -5.68
CA CYS A 61 0.14 -3.18 -6.26
C CYS A 61 0.99 -4.43 -5.98
N SER A 62 1.57 -4.53 -4.79
CA SER A 62 2.42 -5.63 -4.36
C SER A 62 1.75 -6.45 -3.25
N LEU A 63 1.96 -7.77 -3.30
CA LEU A 63 1.60 -8.68 -2.21
C LEU A 63 2.72 -8.80 -1.16
N GLU A 64 3.90 -8.24 -1.43
CA GLU A 64 5.06 -8.37 -0.58
C GLU A 64 4.92 -7.50 0.69
N PRO A 65 5.00 -8.09 1.89
CA PRO A 65 4.90 -7.33 3.15
C PRO A 65 5.98 -6.24 3.27
N GLU A 66 7.15 -6.48 2.71
CA GLU A 66 8.27 -5.54 2.70
C GLU A 66 7.92 -4.23 1.99
N GLU A 67 7.04 -4.31 0.99
CA GLU A 67 6.61 -3.16 0.18
C GLU A 67 5.32 -2.51 0.70
N GLY A 68 4.67 -3.12 1.68
CA GLY A 68 3.42 -2.64 2.27
C GLY A 68 3.54 -2.43 3.77
N GLU A 69 3.09 -3.41 4.53
CA GLU A 69 2.93 -3.34 5.97
C GLU A 69 4.26 -3.00 6.68
N GLN A 70 5.38 -3.61 6.26
CA GLN A 70 6.69 -3.37 6.86
C GLN A 70 7.24 -2.00 6.50
N ALA A 71 6.99 -1.51 5.29
CA ALA A 71 7.39 -0.15 4.89
C ALA A 71 6.72 0.90 5.77
N ILE A 72 5.44 0.74 6.04
CA ILE A 72 4.69 1.65 6.91
C ILE A 72 5.10 1.52 8.37
N ALA A 73 5.29 0.31 8.88
CA ALA A 73 5.79 0.10 10.24
C ALA A 73 7.16 0.78 10.46
N SER A 74 8.06 0.65 9.49
CA SER A 74 9.37 1.30 9.53
C SER A 74 9.26 2.82 9.51
N LEU A 75 8.37 3.37 8.68
CA LEU A 75 8.12 4.81 8.64
C LEU A 75 7.62 5.33 10.00
N LEU A 76 6.61 4.69 10.55
CA LEU A 76 6.02 5.10 11.83
C LEU A 76 7.02 5.00 13.00
N ALA A 77 7.95 4.07 12.94
CA ALA A 77 9.02 3.95 13.92
C ALA A 77 10.05 5.09 13.82
N SER A 78 10.33 5.56 12.60
CA SER A 78 11.33 6.62 12.36
C SER A 78 10.77 8.05 12.38
N GLU A 79 9.47 8.21 12.23
CA GLU A 79 8.79 9.51 12.09
C GLU A 79 7.68 9.66 13.15
N PRO A 80 8.03 10.07 14.38
CA PRO A 80 7.06 10.11 15.50
C PRO A 80 5.86 11.03 15.28
N GLN A 81 5.99 12.01 14.37
CA GLN A 81 4.90 12.92 13.99
C GLN A 81 3.89 12.26 13.05
N MET A 82 4.19 11.09 12.50
CA MET A 82 3.25 10.36 11.64
C MET A 82 2.45 9.36 12.45
N LYS A 83 1.15 9.34 12.23
CA LYS A 83 0.24 8.39 12.87
C LYS A 83 -0.67 7.74 11.83
N ARG A 84 -1.02 6.47 12.07
CA ARG A 84 -1.99 5.79 11.23
C ARG A 84 -3.38 6.39 11.42
N LYS A 85 -4.08 6.61 10.33
CA LYS A 85 -5.50 7.00 10.32
C LYS A 85 -6.29 5.83 9.73
N PRO A 86 -6.81 4.91 10.57
CA PRO A 86 -7.43 3.68 10.10
C PRO A 86 -8.55 3.93 9.10
N VAL A 87 -8.69 3.01 8.14
CA VAL A 87 -9.80 3.00 7.19
C VAL A 87 -10.98 2.27 7.83
N GLU A 88 -12.16 2.85 7.72
CA GLU A 88 -13.38 2.27 8.27
C GLU A 88 -14.12 1.44 7.21
N PRO A 89 -14.82 0.35 7.61
CA PRO A 89 -15.59 -0.47 6.67
C PRO A 89 -16.60 0.32 5.85
N SER A 90 -17.20 1.37 6.42
CA SER A 90 -18.16 2.24 5.72
C SER A 90 -17.55 2.98 4.52
N GLU A 91 -16.23 3.19 4.53
CA GLU A 91 -15.51 3.81 3.42
C GLU A 91 -15.29 2.83 2.25
N LEU A 92 -15.47 1.53 2.49
CA LEU A 92 -15.29 0.43 1.52
C LEU A 92 -16.60 -0.35 1.31
N ALA A 93 -17.73 0.33 1.30
CA ALA A 93 -19.06 -0.29 1.11
C ALA A 93 -19.34 -1.46 2.09
N GLY A 94 -18.80 -1.40 3.31
CA GLY A 94 -18.96 -2.43 4.33
C GLY A 94 -18.04 -3.66 4.18
N LEU A 95 -17.10 -3.64 3.24
CA LEU A 95 -16.18 -4.75 2.96
C LEU A 95 -15.04 -4.82 4.00
N SER A 96 -15.38 -5.21 5.22
CA SER A 96 -14.43 -5.27 6.34
C SER A 96 -13.30 -6.28 6.12
N GLU A 97 -13.49 -7.29 5.28
CA GLU A 97 -12.46 -8.28 4.92
C GLU A 97 -11.26 -7.68 4.18
N LEU A 98 -11.42 -6.48 3.60
CA LEU A 98 -10.33 -5.77 2.92
C LEU A 98 -9.48 -4.94 3.88
N ILE A 99 -9.84 -4.85 5.14
CA ILE A 99 -9.16 -4.01 6.13
C ILE A 99 -8.34 -4.89 7.06
N THR A 100 -7.05 -4.56 7.20
CA THR A 100 -6.14 -5.25 8.12
C THR A 100 -6.45 -4.89 9.59
N PRO A 101 -5.95 -5.69 10.56
CA PRO A 101 -6.09 -5.33 11.99
C PRO A 101 -5.51 -3.94 12.33
N ASP A 102 -4.51 -3.47 11.59
CA ASP A 102 -3.92 -2.14 11.77
C ASP A 102 -4.76 -1.01 11.13
N GLY A 103 -5.81 -1.34 10.38
CA GLY A 103 -6.66 -0.37 9.72
C GLY A 103 -6.18 0.06 8.33
N ASP A 104 -5.29 -0.71 7.73
CA ASP A 104 -4.87 -0.52 6.33
C ASP A 104 -5.76 -1.33 5.39
N VAL A 105 -5.73 -1.02 4.10
CA VAL A 105 -6.42 -1.80 3.08
C VAL A 105 -5.45 -2.82 2.49
N ARG A 106 -5.87 -4.09 2.45
CA ARG A 106 -5.15 -5.16 1.76
C ARG A 106 -6.15 -5.95 0.91
N THR A 107 -6.04 -5.86 -0.41
CA THR A 107 -6.83 -6.68 -1.32
C THR A 107 -6.02 -7.87 -1.81
N LEU A 108 -6.70 -8.98 -2.04
CA LEU A 108 -6.11 -10.25 -2.46
C LEU A 108 -6.91 -10.84 -3.63
N PRO A 109 -6.30 -11.69 -4.46
CA PRO A 109 -7.01 -12.35 -5.57
C PRO A 109 -8.23 -13.17 -5.15
N CYS A 110 -8.30 -13.63 -3.91
CA CYS A 110 -9.44 -14.39 -3.38
C CYS A 110 -10.62 -13.51 -2.94
N HIS A 111 -10.45 -12.21 -2.86
CA HIS A 111 -11.51 -11.30 -2.46
C HIS A 111 -12.51 -11.06 -3.59
N LEU A 112 -13.77 -10.76 -3.23
CA LEU A 112 -14.87 -10.52 -4.16
C LEU A 112 -14.99 -11.61 -5.24
N PRO A 113 -15.18 -12.87 -4.85
CA PRO A 113 -15.36 -13.95 -5.82
C PRO A 113 -16.66 -13.75 -6.62
N HIS A 114 -16.65 -14.14 -7.88
CA HIS A 114 -17.78 -14.02 -8.78
C HIS A 114 -17.94 -15.30 -9.61
N ALA A 115 -19.17 -15.64 -9.99
CA ALA A 115 -19.44 -16.82 -10.81
C ALA A 115 -18.80 -16.72 -12.21
N ASP A 116 -18.75 -15.53 -12.79
CA ASP A 116 -17.99 -15.27 -14.01
C ASP A 116 -16.49 -15.10 -13.65
N PRO A 117 -15.59 -15.98 -14.14
CA PRO A 117 -14.16 -15.89 -13.85
C PRO A 117 -13.53 -14.55 -14.26
N LYS A 118 -14.08 -13.88 -15.28
CA LYS A 118 -13.56 -12.58 -15.74
C LYS A 118 -13.83 -11.45 -14.76
N LEU A 119 -14.83 -11.61 -13.89
CA LEU A 119 -15.25 -10.63 -12.91
C LEU A 119 -14.83 -11.03 -11.48
N SER A 120 -14.24 -12.21 -11.30
CA SER A 120 -13.91 -12.78 -10.01
C SER A 120 -12.55 -12.29 -9.51
N GLY A 121 -12.48 -11.94 -8.23
CA GLY A 121 -11.24 -11.59 -7.54
C GLY A 121 -10.81 -10.15 -7.75
N LEU A 122 -9.80 -9.76 -6.99
CA LEU A 122 -9.14 -8.46 -7.06
C LEU A 122 -7.65 -8.64 -7.32
N ASP A 123 -6.99 -7.62 -7.85
CA ASP A 123 -5.54 -7.57 -7.80
C ASP A 123 -5.09 -7.50 -6.33
N GLY A 124 -3.90 -8.02 -6.04
CA GLY A 124 -3.24 -7.77 -4.77
C GLY A 124 -2.86 -6.29 -4.70
N PHE A 125 -3.29 -5.62 -3.64
CA PHE A 125 -3.07 -4.18 -3.46
C PHE A 125 -2.96 -3.87 -1.96
N TYR A 126 -2.15 -2.88 -1.63
CA TYR A 126 -2.01 -2.39 -0.27
C TYR A 126 -2.14 -0.88 -0.24
N ALA A 127 -2.87 -0.35 0.74
CA ALA A 127 -2.95 1.08 0.97
C ALA A 127 -2.99 1.37 2.48
N ALA A 128 -2.18 2.33 2.90
CA ALA A 128 -2.18 2.86 4.27
C ALA A 128 -2.46 4.35 4.24
N ARG A 129 -3.29 4.81 5.17
CA ARG A 129 -3.58 6.23 5.36
C ARG A 129 -2.95 6.72 6.66
N LEU A 130 -2.15 7.76 6.56
CA LEU A 130 -1.42 8.36 7.67
C LEU A 130 -1.76 9.83 7.80
N ILE A 131 -1.65 10.37 9.01
CA ILE A 131 -1.79 11.80 9.29
C ILE A 131 -0.53 12.30 9.97
N LYS A 132 -0.10 13.50 9.61
CA LYS A 132 1.01 14.20 10.26
C LYS A 132 0.48 15.06 11.40
N THR A 133 0.89 14.76 12.61
CA THR A 133 0.52 15.53 13.81
C THR A 133 1.46 16.69 14.08
#